data_b5deb80d53c859e5e64710e00a356f22
#
_entry.id   b5deb80d53c859e5e64710e00a356f22
#
_cell.length_a   1.000
_cell.length_b   1.000
_cell.length_c   1.000
_cell.angle_alpha   90.00
_cell.angle_beta   90.00
_cell.angle_gamma   90.00
#
_symmetry.space_group_name_H-M   'P 1'
#
loop_
_entity.id
_entity.type
_entity.pdbx_description
1 polymer ?
#
loop_
_entity_poly.entity_id
_entity_poly.type
_entity_poly.pdbx_seq_one_letter_code
_entity_poly.pdbx_strand_id
1 'polypeptide(L)'
;MNLELGCVFNGKYNVFIIKDDEYIGPTIAHNIEWDGWMRDDIAALYKEGTDIIDVGANIGYNSLMFSDYGPVVSFEPVYHEVVVKNAKQNAILHSINIFPCALSNEEKQMQIFIPSKGCQSNTHINYGGTSFHPTEEMKGVGIEVQCCRLDDVYMGIPSIIKIDVEGHELQVLEGAQETIRKHKPALLIEIHDFENNPVAKFIESLGYGTPLERPEAMFIYTSS
;
A
#
# COMPACT_ATOMS: atom_id res chain seq x y z
N MET A 1 -1.96 -2.59 19.57
CA MET A 1 -2.34 -1.16 19.64
C MET A 1 -3.86 -1.07 19.79
N ASN A 2 -4.37 -0.14 20.60
CA ASN A 2 -5.81 -0.01 20.83
C ASN A 2 -6.35 1.17 19.98
N LEU A 3 -6.70 0.88 18.71
CA LEU A 3 -7.24 1.88 17.79
C LEU A 3 -8.75 2.05 18.03
N GLU A 4 -9.20 3.30 18.11
CA GLU A 4 -10.63 3.58 18.11
C GLU A 4 -11.16 3.64 16.67
N LEU A 5 -12.01 2.68 16.31
CA LEU A 5 -12.54 2.56 14.96
C LEU A 5 -13.97 3.14 14.87
N GLY A 6 -14.24 3.83 13.76
CA GLY A 6 -15.58 4.17 13.28
C GLY A 6 -15.93 3.30 12.07
N CYS A 7 -17.22 3.11 11.79
CA CYS A 7 -17.65 2.45 10.56
C CYS A 7 -18.45 3.46 9.74
N VAL A 8 -18.07 3.66 8.49
CA VAL A 8 -18.72 4.59 7.56
C VAL A 8 -19.09 3.87 6.27
N PHE A 9 -20.14 4.31 5.61
CA PHE A 9 -20.50 3.86 4.27
C PHE A 9 -20.19 4.96 3.26
N ASN A 10 -19.34 4.67 2.29
CA ASN A 10 -18.89 5.66 1.30
C ASN A 10 -19.63 5.58 -0.05
N GLY A 11 -20.85 5.07 -0.05
CA GLY A 11 -21.63 4.85 -1.27
C GLY A 11 -21.43 3.46 -1.90
N LYS A 12 -20.32 2.79 -1.63
CA LYS A 12 -20.02 1.45 -2.15
C LYS A 12 -19.62 0.45 -1.07
N TYR A 13 -18.69 0.82 -0.19
CA TYR A 13 -18.16 -0.06 0.86
C TYR A 13 -18.56 0.44 2.24
N ASN A 14 -18.73 -0.52 3.18
CA ASN A 14 -18.75 -0.23 4.61
C ASN A 14 -17.30 -0.31 5.12
N VAL A 15 -16.74 0.80 5.56
CA VAL A 15 -15.32 0.90 5.89
C VAL A 15 -15.12 1.23 7.37
N PHE A 16 -14.36 0.38 8.07
CA PHE A 16 -13.81 0.75 9.36
C PHE A 16 -12.65 1.70 9.15
N ILE A 17 -12.79 2.90 9.70
CA ILE A 17 -11.78 3.96 9.69
C ILE A 17 -11.23 4.17 11.10
N ILE A 18 -10.00 4.69 11.19
CA ILE A 18 -9.42 5.13 12.46
C ILE A 18 -9.97 6.53 12.76
N LYS A 19 -10.59 6.74 13.95
CA LYS A 19 -11.36 7.94 14.22
C LYS A 19 -10.56 9.23 14.30
N ASP A 20 -9.33 9.14 14.78
CA ASP A 20 -8.39 10.27 14.92
C ASP A 20 -7.41 10.37 13.75
N ASP A 21 -7.71 9.70 12.63
CA ASP A 21 -6.92 9.82 11.41
C ASP A 21 -7.09 11.20 10.78
N GLU A 22 -5.99 11.73 10.20
CA GLU A 22 -5.97 13.07 9.62
C GLU A 22 -6.50 13.12 8.18
N TYR A 23 -6.28 12.06 7.38
CA TYR A 23 -6.54 12.11 5.93
C TYR A 23 -7.48 11.03 5.42
N ILE A 24 -7.10 9.76 5.55
CA ILE A 24 -7.81 8.62 4.91
C ILE A 24 -9.23 8.50 5.47
N GLY A 25 -9.34 8.45 6.81
CA GLY A 25 -10.62 8.29 7.49
C GLY A 25 -11.62 9.40 7.18
N PRO A 26 -11.26 10.69 7.34
CA PRO A 26 -12.13 11.80 6.99
C PRO A 26 -12.53 11.85 5.52
N THR A 27 -11.60 11.56 4.60
CA THR A 27 -11.88 11.54 3.16
C THR A 27 -12.97 10.53 2.83
N ILE A 28 -12.83 9.30 3.32
CA ILE A 28 -13.82 8.23 3.13
C ILE A 28 -15.16 8.59 3.80
N ALA A 29 -15.13 9.19 5.00
CA ALA A 29 -16.34 9.59 5.72
C ALA A 29 -17.15 10.68 4.99
N HIS A 30 -16.51 11.47 4.13
CA HIS A 30 -17.17 12.45 3.28
C HIS A 30 -17.64 11.88 1.92
N ASN A 31 -17.68 10.56 1.77
CA ASN A 31 -18.03 9.87 0.53
C ASN A 31 -17.08 10.16 -0.65
N ILE A 32 -15.84 10.49 -0.35
CA ILE A 32 -14.79 10.65 -1.34
C ILE A 32 -13.99 9.34 -1.37
N GLU A 33 -13.81 8.78 -2.54
CA GLU A 33 -12.95 7.60 -2.69
C GLU A 33 -11.49 7.99 -2.45
N TRP A 34 -10.84 7.32 -1.50
CA TRP A 34 -9.40 7.42 -1.34
C TRP A 34 -8.75 6.81 -2.59
N ASP A 35 -7.83 7.52 -3.21
CA ASP A 35 -7.15 7.08 -4.45
C ASP A 35 -8.11 6.65 -5.59
N GLY A 36 -9.31 7.16 -5.61
CA GLY A 36 -10.33 6.77 -6.62
C GLY A 36 -9.88 6.94 -8.07
N TRP A 37 -8.89 7.79 -8.32
CA TRP A 37 -8.25 7.97 -9.63
C TRP A 37 -7.57 6.68 -10.14
N MET A 38 -7.16 5.76 -9.25
CA MET A 38 -6.54 4.47 -9.65
C MET A 38 -7.51 3.54 -10.39
N ARG A 39 -8.84 3.73 -10.27
CA ARG A 39 -9.81 2.78 -10.85
C ARG A 39 -9.64 2.56 -12.34
N ASP A 40 -9.48 3.62 -13.11
CA ASP A 40 -9.33 3.51 -14.56
C ASP A 40 -8.00 2.85 -14.93
N ASP A 41 -6.92 3.15 -14.19
CA ASP A 41 -5.63 2.55 -14.42
C ASP A 41 -5.63 1.06 -14.06
N ILE A 42 -6.22 0.68 -12.91
CA ILE A 42 -6.37 -0.74 -12.53
C ILE A 42 -7.21 -1.50 -13.55
N ALA A 43 -8.34 -0.93 -14.00
CA ALA A 43 -9.18 -1.53 -15.03
C ALA A 43 -8.44 -1.77 -16.36
N ALA A 44 -7.56 -0.85 -16.73
CA ALA A 44 -6.78 -0.95 -17.96
C ALA A 44 -5.60 -1.93 -17.87
N LEU A 45 -5.02 -2.08 -16.67
CA LEU A 45 -3.78 -2.84 -16.45
C LEU A 45 -4.02 -4.26 -15.94
N TYR A 46 -5.17 -4.51 -15.29
CA TYR A 46 -5.48 -5.84 -14.76
C TYR A 46 -5.61 -6.88 -15.88
N LYS A 47 -5.07 -8.05 -15.64
CA LYS A 47 -5.18 -9.21 -16.53
C LYS A 47 -5.94 -10.32 -15.83
N GLU A 48 -6.99 -10.84 -16.47
CA GLU A 48 -7.80 -11.91 -15.90
C GLU A 48 -6.95 -13.14 -15.51
N GLY A 49 -7.24 -13.72 -14.36
CA GLY A 49 -6.51 -14.89 -13.84
C GLY A 49 -5.17 -14.55 -13.16
N THR A 50 -4.91 -13.27 -12.90
CA THR A 50 -3.73 -12.79 -12.18
C THR A 50 -4.12 -12.10 -10.88
N ASP A 51 -3.12 -11.80 -10.04
CA ASP A 51 -3.31 -11.09 -8.78
C ASP A 51 -2.98 -9.60 -8.91
N ILE A 52 -3.58 -8.80 -8.02
CA ILE A 52 -3.16 -7.43 -7.72
C ILE A 52 -2.49 -7.45 -6.35
N ILE A 53 -1.25 -6.99 -6.26
CA ILE A 53 -0.52 -6.89 -5.00
C ILE A 53 -0.62 -5.45 -4.47
N ASP A 54 -1.06 -5.31 -3.21
CA ASP A 54 -1.17 -4.04 -2.49
C ASP A 54 -0.17 -4.02 -1.34
N VAL A 55 0.95 -3.31 -1.51
CA VAL A 55 2.02 -3.18 -0.52
C VAL A 55 1.86 -1.86 0.20
N GLY A 56 1.71 -1.92 1.53
CA GLY A 56 1.30 -0.79 2.36
C GLY A 56 -0.22 -0.59 2.29
N ALA A 57 -0.98 -1.65 2.58
CA ALA A 57 -2.43 -1.61 2.42
C ALA A 57 -3.14 -0.70 3.44
N ASN A 58 -2.46 -0.26 4.51
CA ASN A 58 -3.01 0.58 5.58
C ASN A 58 -4.31 -0.02 6.14
N ILE A 59 -5.45 0.71 6.14
CA ILE A 59 -6.75 0.18 6.57
C ILE A 59 -7.40 -0.73 5.51
N GLY A 60 -6.77 -0.94 4.35
CA GLY A 60 -7.23 -1.82 3.28
C GLY A 60 -8.23 -1.21 2.32
N TYR A 61 -8.36 0.12 2.25
CA TYR A 61 -9.32 0.73 1.34
C TYR A 61 -8.98 0.45 -0.14
N ASN A 62 -7.70 0.60 -0.52
CA ASN A 62 -7.25 0.26 -1.87
C ASN A 62 -7.41 -1.23 -2.16
N SER A 63 -7.13 -2.11 -1.19
CA SER A 63 -7.40 -3.54 -1.34
C SER A 63 -8.88 -3.86 -1.61
N LEU A 64 -9.83 -3.15 -0.94
CA LEU A 64 -11.26 -3.27 -1.25
C LEU A 64 -11.54 -2.87 -2.70
N MET A 65 -11.01 -1.71 -3.12
CA MET A 65 -11.19 -1.20 -4.47
C MET A 65 -10.62 -2.15 -5.53
N PHE A 66 -9.43 -2.70 -5.30
CA PHE A 66 -8.77 -3.62 -6.21
C PHE A 66 -9.53 -4.95 -6.34
N SER A 67 -10.21 -5.38 -5.28
CA SER A 67 -11.01 -6.62 -5.30
C SER A 67 -12.23 -6.56 -6.24
N ASP A 68 -12.59 -5.38 -6.74
CA ASP A 68 -13.60 -5.22 -7.80
C ASP A 68 -13.14 -5.79 -9.15
N TYR A 69 -11.82 -5.92 -9.33
CA TYR A 69 -11.22 -6.34 -10.60
C TYR A 69 -10.70 -7.77 -10.54
N GLY A 70 -10.09 -8.18 -9.42
CA GLY A 70 -9.53 -9.51 -9.28
C GLY A 70 -9.06 -9.85 -7.87
N PRO A 71 -8.42 -11.02 -7.71
CA PRO A 71 -7.82 -11.40 -6.43
C PRO A 71 -6.75 -10.41 -5.99
N VAL A 72 -6.72 -10.11 -4.68
CA VAL A 72 -5.78 -9.17 -4.08
C VAL A 72 -4.89 -9.87 -3.06
N VAL A 73 -3.61 -9.51 -3.06
CA VAL A 73 -2.64 -9.91 -2.04
C VAL A 73 -2.15 -8.66 -1.33
N SER A 74 -2.55 -8.48 -0.08
CA SER A 74 -2.26 -7.28 0.72
C SER A 74 -1.15 -7.55 1.73
N PHE A 75 -0.16 -6.65 1.80
CA PHE A 75 0.89 -6.66 2.80
C PHE A 75 0.76 -5.43 3.69
N GLU A 76 0.49 -5.65 4.98
CA GLU A 76 0.28 -4.58 5.94
C GLU A 76 0.74 -5.02 7.35
N PRO A 77 1.84 -4.46 7.86
CA PRO A 77 2.43 -4.93 9.12
C PRO A 77 1.67 -4.45 10.38
N VAL A 78 1.05 -3.27 10.34
CA VAL A 78 0.52 -2.59 11.54
C VAL A 78 -1.00 -2.68 11.61
N TYR A 79 -1.69 -2.36 10.51
CA TYR A 79 -3.15 -2.23 10.45
C TYR A 79 -3.84 -3.43 9.81
N HIS A 80 -3.15 -4.55 9.59
CA HIS A 80 -3.69 -5.75 8.94
C HIS A 80 -5.00 -6.27 9.55
N GLU A 81 -5.22 -6.10 10.87
CA GLU A 81 -6.48 -6.46 11.50
C GLU A 81 -7.65 -5.56 11.03
N VAL A 82 -7.37 -4.31 10.68
CA VAL A 82 -8.37 -3.39 10.10
C VAL A 82 -8.67 -3.80 8.67
N VAL A 83 -7.65 -4.20 7.89
CA VAL A 83 -7.84 -4.78 6.55
C VAL A 83 -8.76 -5.99 6.61
N VAL A 84 -8.50 -6.92 7.55
CA VAL A 84 -9.35 -8.11 7.77
C VAL A 84 -10.79 -7.72 8.13
N LYS A 85 -10.98 -6.72 9.00
CA LYS A 85 -12.33 -6.24 9.37
C LYS A 85 -13.05 -5.66 8.15
N ASN A 86 -12.37 -4.85 7.36
CA ASN A 86 -12.92 -4.24 6.15
C ASN A 86 -13.28 -5.27 5.10
N ALA A 87 -12.42 -6.26 4.85
CA ALA A 87 -12.71 -7.35 3.94
C ALA A 87 -13.93 -8.20 4.40
N LYS A 88 -14.03 -8.50 5.71
CA LYS A 88 -15.19 -9.21 6.27
C LYS A 88 -16.47 -8.41 6.17
N GLN A 89 -16.43 -7.12 6.49
CA GLN A 89 -17.60 -6.24 6.47
C GLN A 89 -18.23 -6.14 5.09
N ASN A 90 -17.42 -6.26 4.04
CA ASN A 90 -17.87 -6.20 2.64
C ASN A 90 -18.02 -7.59 2.00
N ALA A 91 -17.94 -8.68 2.78
CA ALA A 91 -18.08 -10.06 2.34
C ALA A 91 -17.08 -10.49 1.23
N ILE A 92 -15.92 -9.87 1.16
CA ILE A 92 -14.88 -10.12 0.14
C ILE A 92 -13.58 -10.71 0.71
N LEU A 93 -13.59 -11.19 1.95
CA LEU A 93 -12.41 -11.81 2.56
C LEU A 93 -11.82 -12.98 1.75
N HIS A 94 -12.67 -13.67 0.97
CA HIS A 94 -12.23 -14.74 0.07
C HIS A 94 -11.45 -14.26 -1.16
N SER A 95 -11.53 -12.97 -1.48
CA SER A 95 -10.84 -12.35 -2.61
C SER A 95 -9.57 -11.59 -2.20
N ILE A 96 -9.31 -11.46 -0.91
CA ILE A 96 -8.14 -10.73 -0.38
C ILE A 96 -7.33 -11.67 0.53
N ASN A 97 -6.10 -11.97 0.12
CA ASN A 97 -5.13 -12.66 0.95
C ASN A 97 -4.27 -11.63 1.70
N ILE A 98 -4.29 -11.65 3.04
CA ILE A 98 -3.70 -10.61 3.88
C ILE A 98 -2.50 -11.17 4.63
N PHE A 99 -1.32 -10.58 4.39
CA PHE A 99 -0.07 -10.90 5.06
C PHE A 99 0.25 -9.83 6.12
N PRO A 100 0.34 -10.21 7.41
CA PRO A 100 0.64 -9.28 8.50
C PRO A 100 2.15 -9.01 8.62
N CYS A 101 2.79 -8.62 7.54
CA CYS A 101 4.22 -8.30 7.49
C CYS A 101 4.48 -7.14 6.53
N ALA A 102 5.61 -6.47 6.73
CA ALA A 102 6.15 -5.54 5.77
C ALA A 102 6.94 -6.28 4.68
N LEU A 103 6.95 -5.75 3.46
CA LEU A 103 7.90 -6.20 2.46
C LEU A 103 9.21 -5.42 2.57
N SER A 104 10.32 -6.13 2.35
CA SER A 104 11.69 -5.58 2.38
C SER A 104 12.62 -6.46 1.54
N ASN A 105 13.91 -6.12 1.51
CA ASN A 105 14.93 -6.88 0.77
C ASN A 105 15.47 -8.10 1.50
N GLU A 106 15.10 -8.30 2.76
CA GLU A 106 15.51 -9.44 3.57
C GLU A 106 14.48 -9.78 4.65
N GLU A 107 14.50 -11.03 5.12
CA GLU A 107 13.69 -11.45 6.26
C GLU A 107 14.35 -10.98 7.56
N LYS A 108 13.66 -10.10 8.31
CA LYS A 108 14.12 -9.57 9.59
C LYS A 108 13.00 -8.92 10.39
N GLN A 109 13.25 -8.68 11.66
CA GLN A 109 12.41 -7.78 12.46
C GLN A 109 12.95 -6.35 12.38
N MET A 110 12.04 -5.39 12.21
CA MET A 110 12.35 -3.97 12.17
C MET A 110 11.36 -3.17 13.00
N GLN A 111 11.80 -2.02 13.50
CA GLN A 111 10.89 -1.05 14.10
C GLN A 111 10.30 -0.15 13.03
N ILE A 112 8.97 -0.14 12.93
CA ILE A 112 8.21 0.85 12.17
C ILE A 112 7.58 1.86 13.13
N PHE A 113 7.47 3.11 12.72
CA PHE A 113 7.01 4.20 13.59
C PHE A 113 5.70 4.78 13.10
N ILE A 114 4.71 4.81 13.98
CA ILE A 114 3.47 5.54 13.77
C ILE A 114 3.75 7.01 14.14
N PRO A 115 3.36 7.98 13.31
CA PRO A 115 3.53 9.39 13.60
C PRO A 115 2.93 9.78 14.96
N SER A 116 3.56 10.73 15.65
CA SER A 116 3.08 11.23 16.95
C SER A 116 1.98 12.28 16.81
N LYS A 117 1.81 12.83 15.62
CA LYS A 117 0.83 13.88 15.27
C LYS A 117 0.56 13.89 13.78
N GLY A 118 -0.47 14.60 13.37
CA GLY A 118 -0.74 14.89 11.96
C GLY A 118 0.20 15.94 11.37
N CYS A 119 0.19 16.06 10.06
CA CYS A 119 0.96 17.07 9.33
C CYS A 119 0.35 18.47 9.45
N GLN A 120 -0.99 18.55 9.56
CA GLN A 120 -1.75 19.81 9.62
C GLN A 120 -2.36 20.07 11.01
N SER A 121 -2.42 19.06 11.87
CA SER A 121 -3.09 19.11 13.16
C SER A 121 -2.27 18.42 14.25
N ASN A 122 -2.33 18.96 15.46
CA ASN A 122 -1.78 18.31 16.67
C ASN A 122 -2.81 17.38 17.36
N THR A 123 -4.04 17.30 16.87
CA THR A 123 -5.14 16.53 17.46
C THR A 123 -5.48 15.26 16.70
N HIS A 124 -5.04 15.16 15.46
CA HIS A 124 -5.19 13.98 14.60
C HIS A 124 -3.81 13.41 14.27
N ILE A 125 -3.77 12.17 13.86
CA ILE A 125 -2.54 11.44 13.51
C ILE A 125 -2.61 11.09 12.03
N ASN A 126 -1.52 11.34 11.29
CA ASN A 126 -1.39 10.84 9.93
C ASN A 126 -0.96 9.35 9.97
N TYR A 127 -1.92 8.44 10.10
CA TYR A 127 -1.63 7.00 10.09
C TYR A 127 -1.11 6.51 8.72
N GLY A 128 -1.41 7.23 7.64
CA GLY A 128 -0.81 7.00 6.33
C GLY A 128 0.72 7.12 6.36
N GLY A 129 1.25 8.09 7.07
CA GLY A 129 2.69 8.32 7.19
C GLY A 129 3.43 7.36 8.14
N THR A 130 2.91 6.15 8.39
CA THR A 130 3.61 5.11 9.16
C THR A 130 4.82 4.60 8.39
N SER A 131 6.03 4.80 8.92
CA SER A 131 7.28 4.63 8.17
C SER A 131 8.39 3.95 8.98
N PHE A 132 9.30 3.27 8.30
CA PHE A 132 10.59 2.83 8.87
C PHE A 132 11.57 4.00 9.06
N HIS A 133 11.36 5.13 8.37
CA HIS A 133 12.27 6.28 8.29
C HIS A 133 11.60 7.60 8.69
N PRO A 134 10.92 7.68 9.86
CA PRO A 134 10.26 8.90 10.26
C PRO A 134 11.27 10.03 10.50
N THR A 135 10.86 11.26 10.26
CA THR A 135 11.62 12.41 10.77
C THR A 135 11.57 12.44 12.31
N GLU A 136 12.54 13.07 12.96
CA GLU A 136 12.54 13.16 14.43
C GLU A 136 11.29 13.90 14.97
N GLU A 137 10.73 14.84 14.21
CA GLU A 137 9.51 15.57 14.58
C GLU A 137 8.24 14.71 14.48
N MET A 138 8.22 13.76 13.55
CA MET A 138 7.07 12.88 13.30
C MET A 138 7.18 11.56 14.06
N LYS A 139 8.35 11.23 14.59
CA LYS A 139 8.60 9.98 15.30
C LYS A 139 7.71 9.83 16.52
N GLY A 140 6.85 8.85 16.46
CA GLY A 140 5.91 8.52 17.52
C GLY A 140 6.17 7.15 18.12
N VAL A 141 5.15 6.29 18.15
CA VAL A 141 5.24 4.95 18.73
C VAL A 141 5.96 4.01 17.78
N GLY A 142 7.08 3.42 18.22
CA GLY A 142 7.76 2.34 17.51
C GLY A 142 7.09 1.00 17.80
N ILE A 143 6.85 0.23 16.75
CA ILE A 143 6.29 -1.12 16.79
C ILE A 143 7.25 -2.06 16.07
N GLU A 144 7.59 -3.18 16.69
CA GLU A 144 8.37 -4.22 16.04
C GLU A 144 7.47 -5.03 15.09
N VAL A 145 7.89 -5.15 13.83
CA VAL A 145 7.16 -5.86 12.79
C VAL A 145 8.06 -6.84 12.06
N GLN A 146 7.48 -7.92 11.55
CA GLN A 146 8.18 -8.86 10.68
C GLN A 146 8.28 -8.28 9.27
N CYS A 147 9.49 -8.33 8.70
CA CYS A 147 9.74 -8.06 7.29
C CYS A 147 10.01 -9.36 6.55
N CYS A 148 9.61 -9.44 5.28
CA CYS A 148 9.87 -10.56 4.39
C CYS A 148 10.14 -10.07 2.96
N ARG A 149 10.71 -10.93 2.12
CA ARG A 149 10.85 -10.64 0.69
C ARG A 149 9.62 -11.14 -0.05
N LEU A 150 9.13 -10.35 -1.00
CA LEU A 150 8.01 -10.81 -1.86
C LEU A 150 8.37 -12.12 -2.57
N ASP A 151 9.60 -12.22 -3.09
CA ASP A 151 10.09 -13.38 -3.81
C ASP A 151 10.08 -14.69 -3.01
N ASP A 152 10.09 -14.60 -1.66
CA ASP A 152 10.10 -15.77 -0.77
C ASP A 152 8.69 -16.20 -0.34
N VAL A 153 7.72 -15.26 -0.31
CA VAL A 153 6.39 -15.52 0.28
C VAL A 153 5.25 -15.55 -0.74
N TYR A 154 5.49 -15.08 -1.96
CA TYR A 154 4.49 -15.01 -3.00
C TYR A 154 4.84 -15.91 -4.20
N MET A 155 3.88 -16.77 -4.58
CA MET A 155 4.07 -17.76 -5.65
C MET A 155 3.07 -17.60 -6.82
N GLY A 156 2.28 -16.52 -6.80
CA GLY A 156 1.26 -16.26 -7.83
C GLY A 156 1.82 -15.57 -9.09
N ILE A 157 0.93 -15.01 -9.86
CA ILE A 157 1.25 -14.26 -11.08
C ILE A 157 0.62 -12.87 -10.94
N PRO A 158 1.39 -11.82 -10.59
CA PRO A 158 0.83 -10.49 -10.47
C PRO A 158 0.75 -9.82 -11.85
N SER A 159 -0.36 -9.13 -12.14
CA SER A 159 -0.42 -8.16 -13.24
C SER A 159 -0.14 -6.74 -12.78
N ILE A 160 -0.37 -6.47 -11.50
CA ILE A 160 -0.21 -5.15 -10.89
C ILE A 160 0.44 -5.30 -9.52
N ILE A 161 1.41 -4.43 -9.20
CA ILE A 161 1.95 -4.25 -7.85
C ILE A 161 1.86 -2.75 -7.51
N LYS A 162 1.02 -2.40 -6.51
CA LYS A 162 1.02 -1.07 -5.90
C LYS A 162 2.01 -1.08 -4.73
N ILE A 163 2.88 -0.07 -4.65
CA ILE A 163 3.86 0.11 -3.58
C ILE A 163 3.77 1.55 -3.08
N ASP A 164 3.43 1.67 -1.81
CA ASP A 164 3.29 2.93 -1.11
C ASP A 164 3.57 2.62 0.37
N VAL A 165 4.81 2.83 0.77
CA VAL A 165 5.37 2.37 2.05
C VAL A 165 6.24 3.43 2.74
N GLU A 166 5.99 4.71 2.37
CA GLU A 166 6.53 5.86 3.08
C GLU A 166 8.07 5.83 3.23
N GLY A 167 8.75 5.67 2.07
CA GLY A 167 10.21 5.75 1.97
C GLY A 167 10.96 4.42 2.04
N HIS A 168 10.26 3.27 1.96
CA HIS A 168 10.88 1.94 1.94
C HIS A 168 10.74 1.21 0.59
N GLU A 169 10.37 1.93 -0.47
CA GLU A 169 10.02 1.41 -1.80
C GLU A 169 11.19 0.67 -2.46
N LEU A 170 12.43 1.21 -2.31
CA LEU A 170 13.60 0.56 -2.89
C LEU A 170 13.81 -0.84 -2.32
N GLN A 171 13.72 -0.99 -1.00
CA GLN A 171 13.90 -2.27 -0.32
C GLN A 171 12.79 -3.27 -0.71
N VAL A 172 11.56 -2.79 -0.88
CA VAL A 172 10.45 -3.62 -1.41
C VAL A 172 10.78 -4.13 -2.81
N LEU A 173 11.21 -3.25 -3.71
CA LEU A 173 11.60 -3.62 -5.08
C LEU A 173 12.78 -4.60 -5.12
N GLU A 174 13.79 -4.40 -4.28
CA GLU A 174 14.93 -5.32 -4.15
C GLU A 174 14.49 -6.72 -3.72
N GLY A 175 13.51 -6.82 -2.80
CA GLY A 175 12.94 -8.09 -2.34
C GLY A 175 11.89 -8.70 -3.27
N ALA A 176 11.51 -7.99 -4.33
CA ALA A 176 10.52 -8.40 -5.33
C ALA A 176 11.11 -8.59 -6.73
N GLN A 177 12.43 -8.44 -6.89
CA GLN A 177 13.05 -8.33 -8.21
C GLN A 177 12.89 -9.58 -9.09
N GLU A 178 12.86 -10.78 -8.52
CA GLU A 178 12.67 -12.03 -9.27
C GLU A 178 11.24 -12.11 -9.81
N THR A 179 10.25 -11.82 -8.96
CA THR A 179 8.83 -11.74 -9.34
C THR A 179 8.61 -10.69 -10.44
N ILE A 180 9.19 -9.49 -10.25
CA ILE A 180 9.06 -8.39 -11.22
C ILE A 180 9.73 -8.75 -12.56
N ARG A 181 10.93 -9.30 -12.56
CA ARG A 181 11.62 -9.72 -13.79
C ARG A 181 10.88 -10.80 -14.55
N LYS A 182 10.32 -11.77 -13.83
CA LYS A 182 9.63 -12.93 -14.40
C LYS A 182 8.28 -12.57 -14.98
N HIS A 183 7.48 -11.77 -14.26
CA HIS A 183 6.08 -11.55 -14.61
C HIS A 183 5.82 -10.18 -15.25
N LYS A 184 6.75 -9.23 -15.10
CA LYS A 184 6.63 -7.87 -15.66
C LYS A 184 5.28 -7.22 -15.35
N PRO A 185 4.84 -7.19 -14.08
CA PRO A 185 3.61 -6.52 -13.71
C PRO A 185 3.69 -5.01 -13.99
N ALA A 186 2.56 -4.34 -14.09
CA ALA A 186 2.54 -2.89 -13.95
C ALA A 186 2.91 -2.52 -12.50
N LEU A 187 3.76 -1.52 -12.32
CA LEU A 187 4.14 -1.01 -11.01
C LEU A 187 3.47 0.34 -10.79
N LEU A 188 2.65 0.45 -9.75
CA LEU A 188 2.10 1.70 -9.25
C LEU A 188 2.87 2.03 -7.98
N ILE A 189 3.72 3.04 -8.02
CA ILE A 189 4.67 3.26 -6.92
C ILE A 189 4.75 4.73 -6.56
N GLU A 190 4.76 5.02 -5.25
CA GLU A 190 5.01 6.34 -4.73
C GLU A 190 6.50 6.66 -4.79
N ILE A 191 6.86 7.82 -5.39
CA ILE A 191 8.25 8.25 -5.50
C ILE A 191 8.34 9.75 -5.21
N HIS A 192 8.73 10.10 -4.00
CA HIS A 192 9.05 11.49 -3.67
C HIS A 192 10.42 11.88 -4.25
N ASP A 193 10.58 13.16 -4.67
CA ASP A 193 11.81 13.67 -5.31
C ASP A 193 12.29 12.78 -6.46
N PHE A 194 11.42 12.56 -7.43
CA PHE A 194 11.59 11.60 -8.54
C PHE A 194 12.95 11.70 -9.24
N GLU A 195 13.43 12.93 -9.49
CA GLU A 195 14.68 13.15 -10.24
C GLU A 195 15.93 12.59 -9.53
N ASN A 196 15.93 12.62 -8.19
CA ASN A 196 17.07 12.18 -7.39
C ASN A 196 16.86 10.82 -6.73
N ASN A 197 15.67 10.25 -6.82
CA ASN A 197 15.31 9.02 -6.11
C ASN A 197 15.94 7.78 -6.77
N PRO A 198 16.63 6.91 -5.99
CA PRO A 198 17.21 5.68 -6.51
C PRO A 198 16.17 4.64 -7.00
N VAL A 199 14.92 4.76 -6.58
CA VAL A 199 13.80 3.88 -6.97
C VAL A 199 13.61 3.89 -8.49
N ALA A 200 13.54 5.08 -9.12
CA ALA A 200 13.36 5.20 -10.56
C ALA A 200 14.48 4.48 -11.34
N LYS A 201 15.73 4.70 -10.94
CA LYS A 201 16.90 4.03 -11.56
C LYS A 201 16.87 2.52 -11.39
N PHE A 202 16.41 2.05 -10.22
CA PHE A 202 16.29 0.63 -9.97
C PHE A 202 15.22 0.00 -10.88
N ILE A 203 14.06 0.64 -11.05
CA ILE A 203 12.98 0.20 -11.94
C ILE A 203 13.45 0.16 -13.40
N GLU A 204 14.20 1.18 -13.85
CA GLU A 204 14.84 1.17 -15.17
C GLU A 204 15.78 -0.04 -15.35
N SER A 205 16.57 -0.39 -14.33
CA SER A 205 17.44 -1.58 -14.34
C SER A 205 16.68 -2.91 -14.45
N LEU A 206 15.41 -2.90 -14.03
CA LEU A 206 14.49 -4.03 -14.21
C LEU A 206 13.87 -4.07 -15.62
N GLY A 207 14.21 -3.11 -16.51
CA GLY A 207 13.77 -3.05 -17.90
C GLY A 207 12.40 -2.42 -18.11
N TYR A 208 12.02 -1.48 -17.24
CA TYR A 208 10.86 -0.62 -17.47
C TYR A 208 11.30 0.69 -18.13
N GLY A 209 10.39 1.27 -18.92
CA GLY A 209 10.60 2.57 -19.56
C GLY A 209 10.16 3.76 -18.70
N THR A 210 9.93 4.88 -19.37
CA THR A 210 9.46 6.12 -18.73
C THR A 210 8.07 5.90 -18.11
N PRO A 211 7.86 6.29 -16.85
CA PRO A 211 6.57 6.13 -16.20
C PRO A 211 5.54 7.17 -16.64
N LEU A 212 4.29 6.88 -16.35
CA LEU A 212 3.19 7.83 -16.38
C LEU A 212 3.00 8.40 -14.97
N GLU A 213 3.13 9.72 -14.82
CA GLU A 213 2.90 10.41 -13.56
C GLU A 213 1.41 10.47 -13.21
N ARG A 214 1.10 10.32 -11.94
CA ARG A 214 -0.23 10.37 -11.35
C ARG A 214 -0.26 11.29 -10.12
N PRO A 215 -1.45 11.62 -9.58
CA PRO A 215 -1.54 12.39 -8.33
C PRO A 215 -0.73 11.78 -7.19
N GLU A 216 -0.41 12.60 -6.17
CA GLU A 216 0.20 12.16 -4.92
C GLU A 216 1.56 11.47 -5.09
N ALA A 217 2.40 11.99 -6.01
CA ALA A 217 3.71 11.43 -6.33
C ALA A 217 3.70 9.96 -6.77
N MET A 218 2.56 9.45 -7.24
CA MET A 218 2.44 8.11 -7.80
C MET A 218 2.91 8.06 -9.25
N PHE A 219 3.62 6.99 -9.59
CA PHE A 219 4.13 6.72 -10.93
C PHE A 219 3.74 5.34 -11.39
N ILE A 220 3.28 5.24 -12.65
CA ILE A 220 2.89 3.97 -13.27
C ILE A 220 3.94 3.56 -14.29
N TYR A 221 4.58 2.43 -14.05
CA TYR A 221 5.50 1.79 -14.98
C TYR A 221 4.84 0.58 -15.62
N THR A 222 4.90 0.49 -16.93
CA THR A 222 4.46 -0.69 -17.69
C THR A 222 5.63 -1.29 -18.46
N SER A 223 5.61 -2.62 -18.62
CA SER A 223 6.55 -3.27 -19.54
C SER A 223 6.13 -2.99 -20.98
N SER A 224 7.08 -2.60 -21.81
CA SER A 224 6.91 -2.49 -23.28
C SER A 224 6.68 -3.85 -23.94
#